data_012c361d1b159c69008a312d16c303d4
#
_entry.id   012c361d1b159c69008a312d16c303d4
#
_cell.length_a   1.000
_cell.length_b   1.000
_cell.length_c   1.000
_cell.angle_alpha   90.00
_cell.angle_beta   90.00
_cell.angle_gamma   90.00
#
_symmetry.space_group_name_H-M   'P 1'
#
loop_
_entity.id
_entity.type
_entity.pdbx_description
1 polymer ?
#
loop_
_entity_poly.entity_id
_entity_poly.type
_entity_poly.pdbx_seq_one_letter_code
_entity_poly.pdbx_strand_id
1 'polypeptide(L)'
;MKQKKFLLPFFLMVIVPAIIIALLSLFGISQVLDRKLSDSFFHLLPSHHRFSKDIIIIDIDEQSIAKYADHPELGQWPWKRNIYPTLIGYSKLITPPKVTIIDILFTERSDYDESLVSANLNLGEISHAANFRDGGIVIPRLGEETLVQKFNVPLPNDSPFPRYENASFPIGQVGETSPMIHVVNVIPDSDGILRRFTPFIRWKNYHFPTLALQAFASSEPYHTEWKNGRFLIQKKETIREVPL
;
A
#
# COMPACT_ATOMS: atom_id res chain seq x y z
N MET A 1 -5.94 46.31 46.58
CA MET A 1 -5.57 46.75 45.20
C MET A 1 -4.34 46.05 44.60
N LYS A 2 -3.67 45.10 45.24
CA LYS A 2 -2.46 44.42 44.70
C LYS A 2 -2.71 43.22 43.78
N GLN A 3 -3.89 42.61 43.79
CA GLN A 3 -4.17 41.40 42.97
C GLN A 3 -4.37 41.68 41.47
N LYS A 4 -4.83 42.86 41.07
CA LYS A 4 -5.04 43.17 39.64
C LYS A 4 -3.77 43.32 38.81
N LYS A 5 -2.62 43.60 39.45
CA LYS A 5 -1.32 43.78 38.76
C LYS A 5 -0.68 42.47 38.29
N PHE A 6 -1.08 41.33 38.86
CA PHE A 6 -0.54 40.01 38.49
C PHE A 6 -1.34 39.30 37.40
N LEU A 7 -2.60 39.61 37.25
CA LEU A 7 -3.50 38.98 36.30
C LEU A 7 -3.20 39.39 34.85
N LEU A 8 -2.83 40.64 34.62
CA LEU A 8 -2.55 41.13 33.24
C LEU A 8 -1.32 40.46 32.61
N PRO A 9 -0.14 40.35 33.23
CA PRO A 9 1.00 39.67 32.65
C PRO A 9 0.76 38.15 32.51
N PHE A 10 0.02 37.52 33.43
CA PHE A 10 -0.34 36.13 33.32
C PHE A 10 -1.28 35.88 32.12
N PHE A 11 -2.29 36.74 31.92
CA PHE A 11 -3.20 36.68 30.78
C PHE A 11 -2.44 36.88 29.45
N LEU A 12 -1.51 37.84 29.39
CA LEU A 12 -0.68 38.03 28.20
C LEU A 12 0.23 36.82 27.93
N MET A 13 0.78 36.21 28.99
CA MET A 13 1.65 35.05 28.87
C MET A 13 0.94 33.79 28.32
N VAL A 14 -0.38 33.71 28.50
CA VAL A 14 -1.18 32.59 28.01
C VAL A 14 -1.87 32.91 26.66
N ILE A 15 -2.47 34.09 26.55
CA ILE A 15 -3.26 34.46 25.36
C ILE A 15 -2.39 34.73 24.14
N VAL A 16 -1.25 35.39 24.33
CA VAL A 16 -0.36 35.71 23.19
C VAL A 16 0.16 34.44 22.49
N PRO A 17 0.72 33.44 23.22
CA PRO A 17 1.12 32.18 22.60
C PRO A 17 -0.07 31.43 21.97
N ALA A 18 -1.24 31.43 22.61
CA ALA A 18 -2.44 30.79 22.06
C ALA A 18 -2.88 31.42 20.74
N ILE A 19 -2.86 32.74 20.63
CA ILE A 19 -3.14 33.47 19.40
C ILE A 19 -2.08 33.16 18.33
N ILE A 20 -0.81 33.13 18.68
CA ILE A 20 0.27 32.79 17.76
C ILE A 20 0.08 31.36 17.23
N ILE A 21 -0.18 30.40 18.11
CA ILE A 21 -0.44 29.01 17.72
C ILE A 21 -1.66 28.91 16.80
N ALA A 22 -2.74 29.62 17.15
CA ALA A 22 -3.94 29.65 16.31
C ALA A 22 -3.66 30.24 14.92
N LEU A 23 -2.91 31.34 14.83
CA LEU A 23 -2.50 31.93 13.57
C LEU A 23 -1.59 30.99 12.76
N LEU A 24 -0.60 30.39 13.39
CA LEU A 24 0.29 29.41 12.73
C LEU A 24 -0.50 28.20 12.20
N SER A 25 -1.53 27.77 12.93
CA SER A 25 -2.42 26.69 12.50
C SER A 25 -3.28 27.09 11.30
N LEU A 26 -3.81 28.32 11.29
CA LEU A 26 -4.59 28.84 10.17
C LEU A 26 -3.79 28.92 8.85
N PHE A 27 -2.50 29.23 8.95
CA PHE A 27 -1.60 29.26 7.79
C PHE A 27 -0.93 27.93 7.46
N GLY A 28 -1.30 26.85 8.13
CA GLY A 28 -0.72 25.51 7.90
C GLY A 28 0.75 25.38 8.36
N ILE A 29 1.33 26.39 8.99
CA ILE A 29 2.73 26.36 9.45
C ILE A 29 2.93 25.31 10.54
N SER A 30 1.92 25.07 11.39
CA SER A 30 1.96 24.03 12.42
C SER A 30 2.17 22.63 11.78
N GLN A 31 1.52 22.36 10.66
CA GLN A 31 1.67 21.07 9.95
C GLN A 31 3.09 20.90 9.38
N VAL A 32 3.70 21.97 8.88
CA VAL A 32 5.08 21.94 8.39
C VAL A 32 6.06 21.69 9.53
N LEU A 33 5.84 22.35 10.69
CA LEU A 33 6.67 22.14 11.87
C LEU A 33 6.53 20.72 12.42
N ASP A 34 5.31 20.19 12.54
CA ASP A 34 5.05 18.82 12.96
C ASP A 34 5.77 17.80 12.09
N ARG A 35 5.73 17.98 10.76
CA ARG A 35 6.43 17.09 9.84
C ARG A 35 7.94 17.13 10.04
N LYS A 36 8.53 18.33 10.12
CA LYS A 36 9.97 18.50 10.35
C LYS A 36 10.42 17.94 11.70
N LEU A 37 9.62 18.13 12.74
CA LEU A 37 9.88 17.55 14.06
C LEU A 37 9.81 16.02 13.99
N SER A 38 8.78 15.45 13.34
CA SER A 38 8.66 14.01 13.14
C SER A 38 9.87 13.45 12.39
N ASP A 39 10.29 14.08 11.30
CA ASP A 39 11.48 13.65 10.54
C ASP A 39 12.74 13.69 11.42
N SER A 40 12.90 14.76 12.22
CA SER A 40 14.03 14.89 13.15
C SER A 40 14.01 13.79 14.23
N PHE A 41 12.85 13.46 14.77
CA PHE A 41 12.70 12.35 15.71
C PHE A 41 13.05 11.01 15.07
N PHE A 42 12.62 10.74 13.83
CA PHE A 42 13.00 9.51 13.12
C PHE A 42 14.50 9.42 12.89
N HIS A 43 15.19 10.54 12.66
CA HIS A 43 16.66 10.56 12.54
C HIS A 43 17.39 10.37 13.87
N LEU A 44 16.82 10.86 14.98
CA LEU A 44 17.41 10.75 16.31
C LEU A 44 17.15 9.40 16.98
N LEU A 45 16.04 8.73 16.62
CA LEU A 45 15.77 7.39 17.12
C LEU A 45 16.76 6.41 16.50
N PRO A 46 17.45 5.58 17.32
CA PRO A 46 18.32 4.56 16.78
C PRO A 46 17.47 3.66 15.90
N SER A 47 17.82 3.64 14.61
CA SER A 47 17.20 2.77 13.63
C SER A 47 17.55 1.33 13.99
N HIS A 48 16.76 0.71 14.82
CA HIS A 48 16.76 -0.73 14.95
C HIS A 48 16.14 -1.30 13.65
N HIS A 49 16.87 -1.16 12.56
CA HIS A 49 16.55 -1.82 11.29
C HIS A 49 16.66 -3.33 11.51
N ARG A 50 15.64 -3.89 12.12
CA ARG A 50 15.46 -5.33 12.13
C ARG A 50 14.84 -5.68 10.78
N PHE A 51 15.69 -6.00 9.83
CA PHE A 51 15.24 -6.67 8.62
C PHE A 51 14.53 -7.96 9.03
N SER A 52 13.28 -8.11 8.62
CA SER A 52 12.61 -9.38 8.80
C SER A 52 13.30 -10.41 7.90
N LYS A 53 13.70 -11.53 8.50
CA LYS A 53 14.23 -12.67 7.72
C LYS A 53 13.12 -13.41 6.98
N ASP A 54 11.87 -13.07 7.26
CA ASP A 54 10.69 -13.70 6.67
C ASP A 54 10.27 -13.03 5.35
N ILE A 55 10.91 -11.92 4.98
CA ILE A 55 10.64 -11.17 3.75
C ILE A 55 11.85 -11.24 2.85
N ILE A 56 11.65 -11.79 1.65
CA ILE A 56 12.65 -11.83 0.58
C ILE A 56 12.16 -10.91 -0.55
N ILE A 57 12.97 -9.95 -0.94
CA ILE A 57 12.71 -9.08 -2.08
C ILE A 57 13.57 -9.55 -3.24
N ILE A 58 12.93 -9.87 -4.36
CA ILE A 58 13.59 -10.16 -5.64
C ILE A 58 13.40 -8.92 -6.50
N ASP A 59 14.47 -8.15 -6.64
CA ASP A 59 14.45 -6.90 -7.40
C ASP A 59 14.89 -7.16 -8.85
N ILE A 60 14.16 -6.54 -9.78
CA ILE A 60 14.51 -6.48 -11.21
C ILE A 60 15.09 -5.08 -11.45
N ASP A 61 16.36 -4.94 -11.13
CA ASP A 61 17.08 -3.69 -11.21
C ASP A 61 17.60 -3.38 -12.64
N GLU A 62 18.07 -2.16 -12.84
CA GLU A 62 18.66 -1.70 -14.09
C GLU A 62 19.82 -2.58 -14.57
N GLN A 63 20.62 -3.14 -13.66
CA GLN A 63 21.72 -4.02 -14.00
C GLN A 63 21.23 -5.36 -14.54
N SER A 64 20.19 -5.90 -13.95
CA SER A 64 19.52 -7.12 -14.42
C SER A 64 18.91 -6.91 -15.81
N ILE A 65 18.22 -5.78 -16.02
CA ILE A 65 17.64 -5.44 -17.33
C ILE A 65 18.73 -5.31 -18.39
N ALA A 66 19.80 -4.59 -18.12
CA ALA A 66 20.91 -4.41 -19.05
C ALA A 66 21.65 -5.73 -19.33
N LYS A 67 21.88 -6.54 -18.31
CA LYS A 67 22.59 -7.83 -18.43
C LYS A 67 21.85 -8.82 -19.32
N TYR A 68 20.51 -8.83 -19.26
CA TYR A 68 19.69 -9.79 -19.96
C TYR A 68 19.04 -9.23 -21.23
N ALA A 69 19.37 -8.00 -21.64
CA ALA A 69 18.78 -7.36 -22.84
C ALA A 69 18.96 -8.18 -24.12
N ASP A 70 20.13 -8.85 -24.29
CA ASP A 70 20.45 -9.68 -25.45
C ASP A 70 20.23 -11.19 -25.19
N HIS A 71 19.64 -11.53 -24.03
CA HIS A 71 19.38 -12.94 -23.72
C HIS A 71 18.27 -13.50 -24.61
N PRO A 72 18.42 -14.67 -25.24
CA PRO A 72 17.48 -15.18 -26.25
C PRO A 72 16.07 -15.42 -25.71
N GLU A 73 15.92 -15.73 -24.43
CA GLU A 73 14.62 -16.00 -23.82
C GLU A 73 14.04 -14.79 -23.08
N LEU A 74 14.87 -13.99 -22.42
CA LEU A 74 14.44 -12.82 -21.64
C LEU A 74 14.27 -11.60 -22.55
N GLY A 75 15.31 -11.23 -23.28
CA GLY A 75 15.29 -10.07 -24.16
C GLY A 75 15.18 -8.73 -23.41
N GLN A 76 14.75 -7.71 -24.14
CA GLN A 76 14.55 -6.38 -23.59
C GLN A 76 13.35 -6.32 -22.63
N TRP A 77 13.39 -5.42 -21.66
CA TRP A 77 12.27 -5.12 -20.78
C TRP A 77 11.12 -4.45 -21.56
N PRO A 78 9.84 -4.75 -21.27
CA PRO A 78 9.37 -5.70 -20.26
C PRO A 78 9.51 -7.17 -20.71
N TRP A 79 9.97 -8.01 -19.76
CA TRP A 79 10.17 -9.43 -20.05
C TRP A 79 8.86 -10.18 -20.32
N LYS A 80 8.96 -11.26 -21.08
CA LYS A 80 7.85 -12.13 -21.37
C LYS A 80 7.25 -12.72 -20.09
N ARG A 81 5.93 -12.84 -20.04
CA ARG A 81 5.22 -13.26 -18.81
C ARG A 81 5.49 -14.68 -18.36
N ASN A 82 5.98 -15.56 -19.23
CA ASN A 82 6.37 -16.93 -18.88
C ASN A 82 7.59 -17.00 -17.93
N ILE A 83 8.33 -15.94 -17.77
CA ILE A 83 9.47 -15.86 -16.85
C ILE A 83 9.02 -15.86 -15.37
N TYR A 84 7.94 -15.17 -15.06
CA TYR A 84 7.49 -15.03 -13.68
C TYR A 84 7.06 -16.37 -13.04
N PRO A 85 6.30 -17.24 -13.71
CA PRO A 85 6.03 -18.59 -13.22
C PRO A 85 7.31 -19.40 -12.94
N THR A 86 8.34 -19.25 -13.78
CA THR A 86 9.61 -19.93 -13.58
C THR A 86 10.30 -19.44 -12.29
N LEU A 87 10.35 -18.13 -12.07
CA LEU A 87 10.92 -17.53 -10.85
C LEU A 87 10.15 -17.97 -9.60
N ILE A 88 8.80 -17.95 -9.65
CA ILE A 88 7.94 -18.40 -8.57
C ILE A 88 8.16 -19.88 -8.28
N GLY A 89 8.16 -20.72 -9.31
CA GLY A 89 8.40 -22.15 -9.18
C GLY A 89 9.76 -22.45 -8.56
N TYR A 90 10.80 -21.72 -8.97
CA TYR A 90 12.15 -21.85 -8.40
C TYR A 90 12.19 -21.46 -6.92
N SER A 91 11.57 -20.34 -6.54
CA SER A 91 11.50 -19.92 -5.14
C SER A 91 10.83 -20.97 -4.25
N LYS A 92 9.82 -21.65 -4.75
CA LYS A 92 9.12 -22.73 -4.05
C LYS A 92 9.96 -23.98 -3.84
N LEU A 93 10.85 -24.29 -4.78
CA LEU A 93 11.75 -25.43 -4.64
C LEU A 93 12.82 -25.19 -3.55
N ILE A 94 13.24 -23.94 -3.36
CA ILE A 94 14.27 -23.61 -2.35
C ILE A 94 13.63 -23.45 -0.97
N THR A 95 12.66 -22.54 -0.87
CA THR A 95 11.96 -22.25 0.38
C THR A 95 10.54 -21.80 0.03
N PRO A 96 9.53 -22.67 0.20
CA PRO A 96 8.17 -22.33 -0.19
C PRO A 96 7.68 -21.07 0.55
N PRO A 97 7.41 -19.96 -0.18
CA PRO A 97 6.86 -18.78 0.44
C PRO A 97 5.39 -19.01 0.83
N LYS A 98 4.91 -18.39 1.90
CA LYS A 98 3.49 -18.37 2.27
C LYS A 98 2.67 -17.59 1.23
N VAL A 99 3.26 -16.54 0.70
CA VAL A 99 2.68 -15.71 -0.37
C VAL A 99 3.79 -15.19 -1.27
N THR A 100 3.52 -15.13 -2.57
CA THR A 100 4.35 -14.43 -3.55
C THR A 100 3.63 -13.18 -4.01
N ILE A 101 4.23 -12.01 -3.83
CA ILE A 101 3.67 -10.73 -4.25
C ILE A 101 4.41 -10.25 -5.49
N ILE A 102 3.67 -9.99 -6.56
CA ILE A 102 4.23 -9.51 -7.83
C ILE A 102 3.85 -8.04 -7.98
N ASP A 103 4.81 -7.16 -7.74
CA ASP A 103 4.66 -5.71 -7.90
C ASP A 103 4.93 -5.29 -9.36
N ILE A 104 4.19 -5.91 -10.28
CA ILE A 104 4.20 -5.62 -11.72
C ILE A 104 2.77 -5.57 -12.22
N LEU A 105 2.44 -4.51 -12.96
CA LEU A 105 1.10 -4.31 -13.52
C LEU A 105 0.94 -5.09 -14.83
N PHE A 106 0.15 -6.14 -14.81
CA PHE A 106 -0.24 -6.90 -16.01
C PHE A 106 -1.58 -6.41 -16.58
N THR A 107 -1.60 -5.19 -17.08
CA THR A 107 -2.81 -4.51 -17.53
C THR A 107 -3.09 -4.66 -19.02
N GLU A 108 -2.17 -5.20 -19.79
CA GLU A 108 -2.27 -5.41 -21.23
C GLU A 108 -2.27 -6.90 -21.55
N ARG A 109 -2.81 -7.26 -22.71
CA ARG A 109 -2.78 -8.66 -23.20
C ARG A 109 -1.38 -9.05 -23.64
N SER A 110 -1.04 -10.31 -23.42
CA SER A 110 0.20 -10.93 -23.87
C SER A 110 -0.06 -12.37 -24.31
N ASP A 111 0.69 -12.83 -25.29
CA ASP A 111 0.64 -14.23 -25.76
C ASP A 111 1.06 -15.23 -24.67
N TYR A 112 1.65 -14.72 -23.59
CA TYR A 112 2.12 -15.51 -22.44
C TYR A 112 1.19 -15.42 -21.22
N ASP A 113 -0.02 -14.89 -21.34
CA ASP A 113 -0.97 -14.78 -20.22
C ASP A 113 -1.33 -16.14 -19.63
N GLU A 114 -1.43 -17.17 -20.45
CA GLU A 114 -1.72 -18.54 -20.02
C GLU A 114 -0.67 -19.08 -19.02
N SER A 115 0.57 -18.64 -19.14
CA SER A 115 1.63 -19.00 -18.19
C SER A 115 1.36 -18.47 -16.79
N LEU A 116 0.90 -17.22 -16.67
CA LEU A 116 0.49 -16.62 -15.38
C LEU A 116 -0.79 -17.26 -14.85
N VAL A 117 -1.75 -17.55 -15.70
CA VAL A 117 -2.99 -18.28 -15.34
C VAL A 117 -2.63 -19.64 -14.74
N SER A 118 -1.75 -20.38 -15.39
CA SER A 118 -1.28 -21.67 -14.88
C SER A 118 -0.55 -21.52 -13.54
N ALA A 119 0.27 -20.48 -13.37
CA ALA A 119 0.93 -20.21 -12.12
C ALA A 119 -0.07 -19.92 -10.99
N ASN A 120 -1.07 -19.09 -11.26
CA ASN A 120 -2.12 -18.78 -10.29
C ASN A 120 -2.86 -20.03 -9.79
N LEU A 121 -3.09 -20.99 -10.67
CA LEU A 121 -3.82 -22.22 -10.34
C LEU A 121 -2.95 -23.27 -9.63
N ASN A 122 -1.64 -23.29 -9.90
CA ASN A 122 -0.78 -24.42 -9.51
C ASN A 122 0.35 -24.05 -8.54
N LEU A 123 0.73 -22.77 -8.48
CA LEU A 123 1.90 -22.36 -7.69
C LEU A 123 1.54 -21.71 -6.32
N GLY A 124 0.30 -21.82 -5.85
CA GLY A 124 -0.16 -21.40 -4.53
C GLY A 124 -0.51 -19.92 -4.45
N GLU A 125 -0.31 -19.33 -3.28
CA GLU A 125 -0.78 -17.99 -2.97
C GLU A 125 0.03 -16.90 -3.70
N ILE A 126 -0.50 -16.40 -4.82
CA ILE A 126 0.09 -15.32 -5.62
C ILE A 126 -0.82 -14.10 -5.54
N SER A 127 -0.25 -12.94 -5.27
CA SER A 127 -0.96 -11.65 -5.30
C SER A 127 -0.45 -10.79 -6.44
N HIS A 128 -1.36 -10.31 -7.29
CA HIS A 128 -1.06 -9.44 -8.42
C HIS A 128 -1.37 -7.98 -8.12
N ALA A 129 -0.58 -7.10 -8.73
CA ALA A 129 -0.69 -5.65 -8.55
C ALA A 129 -1.91 -5.06 -9.28
N ALA A 130 -2.61 -4.16 -8.61
CA ALA A 130 -3.60 -3.25 -9.18
C ALA A 130 -3.18 -1.81 -8.87
N ASN A 131 -3.52 -0.86 -9.75
CA ASN A 131 -3.23 0.56 -9.56
C ASN A 131 -4.50 1.38 -9.76
N PHE A 132 -4.75 2.32 -8.85
CA PHE A 132 -5.92 3.19 -8.90
C PHE A 132 -5.50 4.64 -9.16
N ARG A 133 -6.33 5.40 -9.87
CA ARG A 133 -6.00 6.77 -10.24
C ARG A 133 -7.25 7.64 -10.39
N ASP A 134 -7.07 8.93 -10.24
CA ASP A 134 -8.07 9.92 -10.62
C ASP A 134 -7.80 10.40 -12.04
N GLY A 135 -8.87 10.80 -12.74
CA GLY A 135 -8.79 11.31 -14.10
C GLY A 135 -8.43 10.25 -15.16
N GLY A 136 -8.39 10.68 -16.40
CA GLY A 136 -8.16 9.83 -17.56
C GLY A 136 -9.43 9.18 -18.10
N ILE A 137 -9.28 8.46 -19.22
CA ILE A 137 -10.38 7.74 -19.85
C ILE A 137 -10.64 6.44 -19.07
N VAL A 138 -11.86 6.29 -18.58
CA VAL A 138 -12.33 5.02 -18.01
C VAL A 138 -12.60 4.09 -19.17
N ILE A 139 -11.79 3.06 -19.33
CA ILE A 139 -12.08 1.96 -20.26
C ILE A 139 -12.64 0.84 -19.39
N PRO A 140 -13.98 0.62 -19.38
CA PRO A 140 -14.56 -0.50 -18.68
C PRO A 140 -13.97 -1.80 -19.27
N ARG A 141 -13.43 -2.65 -18.42
CA ARG A 141 -12.90 -3.95 -18.82
C ARG A 141 -13.87 -5.05 -18.47
N LEU A 142 -14.00 -6.00 -19.36
CA LEU A 142 -14.78 -7.21 -19.07
C LEU A 142 -14.20 -7.92 -17.85
N GLY A 143 -15.05 -8.29 -16.90
CA GLY A 143 -14.61 -8.99 -15.68
C GLY A 143 -14.33 -8.10 -14.46
N GLU A 144 -14.36 -6.78 -14.56
CA GLU A 144 -14.15 -5.90 -13.38
C GLU A 144 -15.14 -6.20 -12.24
N GLU A 145 -16.40 -6.48 -12.54
CA GLU A 145 -17.41 -6.83 -11.53
C GLU A 145 -17.05 -8.12 -10.80
N THR A 146 -16.55 -9.12 -11.51
CA THR A 146 -16.09 -10.38 -10.91
C THR A 146 -14.90 -10.16 -10.00
N LEU A 147 -13.93 -9.33 -10.40
CA LEU A 147 -12.78 -8.98 -9.58
C LEU A 147 -13.19 -8.22 -8.33
N VAL A 148 -14.14 -7.30 -8.45
CA VAL A 148 -14.69 -6.56 -7.30
C VAL A 148 -15.34 -7.51 -6.31
N GLN A 149 -16.21 -8.40 -6.77
CA GLN A 149 -16.89 -9.36 -5.89
C GLN A 149 -15.90 -10.28 -5.18
N LYS A 150 -14.82 -10.66 -5.86
CA LYS A 150 -13.82 -11.58 -5.33
C LYS A 150 -12.87 -10.93 -4.32
N PHE A 151 -12.48 -9.67 -4.53
CA PHE A 151 -11.36 -9.05 -3.80
C PHE A 151 -11.75 -7.84 -2.94
N ASN A 152 -13.00 -7.39 -3.01
CA ASN A 152 -13.46 -6.31 -2.16
C ASN A 152 -13.49 -6.75 -0.69
N VAL A 153 -12.88 -5.93 0.16
CA VAL A 153 -13.00 -6.08 1.62
C VAL A 153 -14.20 -5.25 2.07
N PRO A 154 -15.23 -5.87 2.70
CA PRO A 154 -16.42 -5.15 3.11
C PRO A 154 -16.12 -4.22 4.30
N LEU A 155 -15.93 -2.94 4.01
CA LEU A 155 -15.73 -1.88 4.98
C LEU A 155 -16.79 -0.78 4.77
N PRO A 156 -17.09 0.03 5.80
CA PRO A 156 -18.04 1.14 5.68
C PRO A 156 -17.65 2.13 4.58
N ASN A 157 -18.66 2.65 3.85
CA ASN A 157 -18.44 3.60 2.76
C ASN A 157 -17.92 4.97 3.23
N ASP A 158 -18.09 5.30 4.49
CA ASP A 158 -17.58 6.52 5.15
C ASP A 158 -16.17 6.35 5.73
N SER A 159 -15.51 5.23 5.45
CA SER A 159 -14.14 4.99 5.86
C SER A 159 -13.20 6.08 5.30
N PRO A 160 -12.16 6.51 6.05
CA PRO A 160 -11.29 7.62 5.67
C PRO A 160 -10.24 7.26 4.62
N PHE A 161 -10.33 6.05 4.04
CA PHE A 161 -9.35 5.60 3.07
C PHE A 161 -9.44 6.38 1.75
N PRO A 162 -8.31 6.67 1.12
CA PRO A 162 -8.25 7.37 -0.16
C PRO A 162 -9.11 6.69 -1.22
N ARG A 163 -9.86 7.51 -1.97
CA ARG A 163 -10.80 7.04 -2.98
C ARG A 163 -10.34 7.49 -4.37
N TYR A 164 -10.45 6.58 -5.32
CA TYR A 164 -10.16 6.80 -6.72
C TYR A 164 -11.35 6.42 -7.61
N GLU A 165 -11.46 7.07 -8.75
CA GLU A 165 -12.56 6.83 -9.69
C GLU A 165 -12.21 5.77 -10.75
N ASN A 166 -10.92 5.57 -11.01
CA ASN A 166 -10.42 4.63 -12.02
C ASN A 166 -9.54 3.57 -11.39
N ALA A 167 -9.65 2.35 -11.91
CA ALA A 167 -8.83 1.22 -11.50
C ALA A 167 -8.20 0.54 -12.71
N SER A 168 -6.99 0.05 -12.54
CA SER A 168 -6.30 -0.82 -13.47
C SER A 168 -6.02 -2.14 -12.76
N PHE A 169 -6.81 -3.15 -13.05
CA PHE A 169 -6.64 -4.52 -12.55
C PHE A 169 -5.80 -5.35 -13.53
N PRO A 170 -5.25 -6.49 -13.07
CA PRO A 170 -4.68 -7.49 -13.97
C PRO A 170 -5.69 -7.91 -15.03
N ILE A 171 -5.22 -8.11 -16.26
CA ILE A 171 -6.09 -8.33 -17.41
C ILE A 171 -6.69 -9.73 -17.46
N GLY A 172 -7.98 -9.81 -17.87
CA GLY A 172 -8.67 -11.04 -18.24
C GLY A 172 -8.48 -12.17 -17.23
N GLN A 173 -8.18 -13.33 -17.73
CA GLN A 173 -8.02 -14.55 -16.92
C GLN A 173 -6.90 -14.46 -15.88
N VAL A 174 -5.88 -13.63 -16.09
CA VAL A 174 -4.83 -13.42 -15.08
C VAL A 174 -5.44 -12.86 -13.79
N GLY A 175 -6.30 -11.85 -13.90
CA GLY A 175 -7.03 -11.30 -12.74
C GLY A 175 -8.06 -12.27 -12.17
N GLU A 176 -8.84 -12.93 -13.02
CA GLU A 176 -9.90 -13.85 -12.62
C GLU A 176 -9.37 -15.08 -11.87
N THR A 177 -8.23 -15.63 -12.30
CA THR A 177 -7.58 -16.78 -11.66
C THR A 177 -6.68 -16.38 -10.49
N SER A 178 -6.33 -15.09 -10.35
CA SER A 178 -5.47 -14.63 -9.26
C SER A 178 -6.06 -15.03 -7.90
N PRO A 179 -5.29 -15.67 -7.01
CA PRO A 179 -5.73 -15.90 -5.64
C PRO A 179 -5.98 -14.63 -4.87
N MET A 180 -5.17 -13.60 -5.12
CA MET A 180 -5.20 -12.33 -4.40
C MET A 180 -4.83 -11.15 -5.30
N ILE A 181 -5.30 -9.95 -4.91
CA ILE A 181 -4.91 -8.68 -5.53
C ILE A 181 -4.51 -7.69 -4.42
N HIS A 182 -3.50 -6.89 -4.69
CA HIS A 182 -3.08 -5.78 -3.85
C HIS A 182 -2.96 -4.50 -4.65
N VAL A 183 -3.16 -3.36 -3.99
CA VAL A 183 -3.03 -2.05 -4.62
C VAL A 183 -1.64 -1.49 -4.35
N VAL A 184 -0.97 -1.03 -5.42
CA VAL A 184 0.40 -0.52 -5.36
C VAL A 184 0.50 0.99 -5.17
N ASN A 185 -0.63 1.66 -5.02
CA ASN A 185 -0.64 3.10 -4.82
C ASN A 185 0.10 3.50 -3.55
N VAL A 186 0.97 4.49 -3.70
CA VAL A 186 1.68 5.15 -2.61
C VAL A 186 1.19 6.59 -2.52
N ILE A 187 0.84 7.04 -1.33
CA ILE A 187 0.28 8.37 -1.11
C ILE A 187 1.25 9.16 -0.23
N PRO A 188 2.13 9.96 -0.85
CA PRO A 188 3.04 10.82 -0.09
C PRO A 188 2.29 11.99 0.54
N ASP A 189 2.88 12.56 1.58
CA ASP A 189 2.45 13.84 2.12
C ASP A 189 2.65 14.95 1.07
N SER A 190 2.09 16.14 1.32
CA SER A 190 2.14 17.27 0.37
C SER A 190 3.55 17.77 0.01
N ASP A 191 4.57 17.35 0.75
CA ASP A 191 5.98 17.61 0.48
C ASP A 191 6.70 16.48 -0.27
N GLY A 192 5.96 15.46 -0.72
CA GLY A 192 6.48 14.32 -1.47
C GLY A 192 7.10 13.22 -0.62
N ILE A 193 7.13 13.36 0.71
CA ILE A 193 7.73 12.37 1.61
C ILE A 193 6.66 11.38 2.09
N LEU A 194 6.98 10.10 2.05
CA LEU A 194 6.13 9.02 2.53
C LEU A 194 6.35 8.81 4.03
N ARG A 195 5.40 9.25 4.85
CA ARG A 195 5.44 9.08 6.32
C ARG A 195 4.35 8.17 6.85
N ARG A 196 3.33 7.90 6.02
CA ARG A 196 2.14 7.17 6.44
C ARG A 196 1.90 5.97 5.54
N PHE A 197 1.42 4.94 6.15
CA PHE A 197 0.96 3.75 5.46
C PHE A 197 -0.56 3.72 5.43
N THR A 198 -1.11 3.50 4.24
CA THR A 198 -2.55 3.35 4.06
C THR A 198 -2.87 1.87 3.87
N PRO A 199 -3.64 1.24 4.77
CA PRO A 199 -3.92 -0.19 4.69
C PRO A 199 -4.84 -0.54 3.52
N PHE A 200 -5.79 0.34 3.21
CA PHE A 200 -6.74 0.15 2.11
C PHE A 200 -6.78 1.37 1.19
N ILE A 201 -7.14 1.09 -0.07
CA ILE A 201 -7.49 2.10 -1.06
C ILE A 201 -8.84 1.76 -1.63
N ARG A 202 -9.66 2.78 -1.89
CA ARG A 202 -11.00 2.63 -2.42
C ARG A 202 -11.02 2.88 -3.92
N TRP A 203 -11.72 2.02 -4.62
CA TRP A 203 -12.22 2.29 -5.96
C TRP A 203 -13.74 2.40 -5.89
N LYS A 204 -14.25 3.59 -6.17
CA LYS A 204 -15.68 3.89 -5.93
C LYS A 204 -16.07 3.60 -4.47
N ASN A 205 -16.88 2.59 -4.23
CA ASN A 205 -17.33 2.16 -2.90
C ASN A 205 -16.69 0.84 -2.44
N TYR A 206 -15.71 0.33 -3.17
CA TYR A 206 -15.04 -0.92 -2.88
C TYR A 206 -13.66 -0.68 -2.28
N HIS A 207 -13.26 -1.53 -1.35
CA HIS A 207 -12.00 -1.42 -0.63
C HIS A 207 -11.06 -2.56 -1.00
N PHE A 208 -9.84 -2.21 -1.30
CA PHE A 208 -8.81 -3.17 -1.68
C PHE A 208 -7.58 -2.99 -0.78
N PRO A 209 -6.96 -4.09 -0.32
CA PRO A 209 -5.76 -4.01 0.51
C PRO A 209 -4.58 -3.49 -0.30
N THR A 210 -3.73 -2.70 0.35
CA THR A 210 -2.42 -2.33 -0.22
C THR A 210 -1.43 -3.48 -0.09
N LEU A 211 -0.32 -3.41 -0.83
CA LEU A 211 0.70 -4.44 -0.89
C LEU A 211 1.13 -4.94 0.50
N ALA A 212 1.48 -4.02 1.40
CA ALA A 212 1.98 -4.39 2.72
C ALA A 212 0.89 -5.06 3.58
N LEU A 213 -0.37 -4.60 3.50
CA LEU A 213 -1.47 -5.25 4.20
C LEU A 213 -1.73 -6.64 3.61
N GLN A 214 -1.71 -6.79 2.29
CA GLN A 214 -1.91 -8.08 1.63
C GLN A 214 -0.81 -9.08 2.02
N ALA A 215 0.45 -8.65 2.05
CA ALA A 215 1.57 -9.47 2.49
C ALA A 215 1.40 -9.95 3.95
N PHE A 216 1.03 -9.02 4.84
CA PHE A 216 0.78 -9.33 6.24
C PHE A 216 -0.40 -10.29 6.40
N ALA A 217 -1.50 -10.02 5.70
CA ALA A 217 -2.71 -10.80 5.70
C ALA A 217 -2.49 -12.26 5.31
N SER A 218 -1.73 -12.47 4.24
CA SER A 218 -1.45 -13.80 3.70
C SER A 218 -0.46 -14.59 4.55
N SER A 219 0.26 -13.93 5.45
CA SER A 219 1.23 -14.61 6.31
C SER A 219 0.59 -15.47 7.40
N GLU A 220 -0.56 -15.02 7.94
CA GLU A 220 -1.34 -15.74 8.97
C GLU A 220 -2.79 -15.25 8.96
N PRO A 221 -3.76 -16.09 9.37
CA PRO A 221 -5.15 -15.69 9.52
C PRO A 221 -5.29 -14.47 10.45
N TYR A 222 -5.99 -13.47 9.98
CA TYR A 222 -6.28 -12.27 10.74
C TYR A 222 -7.74 -11.89 10.53
N HIS A 223 -8.26 -11.12 11.46
CA HIS A 223 -9.58 -10.50 11.35
C HIS A 223 -9.42 -8.99 11.36
N THR A 224 -10.12 -8.30 10.47
CA THR A 224 -10.13 -6.85 10.45
C THR A 224 -11.48 -6.33 10.89
N GLU A 225 -11.49 -5.31 11.72
CA GLU A 225 -12.71 -4.66 12.18
C GLU A 225 -12.55 -3.14 12.07
N TRP A 226 -13.57 -2.49 11.55
CA TRP A 226 -13.71 -1.04 11.62
C TRP A 226 -14.67 -0.69 12.75
N LYS A 227 -14.16 -0.09 13.83
CA LYS A 227 -14.94 0.21 15.01
C LYS A 227 -14.61 1.58 15.58
N ASN A 228 -15.63 2.41 15.80
CA ASN A 228 -15.49 3.76 16.39
C ASN A 228 -14.44 4.63 15.67
N GLY A 229 -14.40 4.59 14.33
CA GLY A 229 -13.43 5.34 13.55
C GLY A 229 -11.99 4.81 13.60
N ARG A 230 -11.80 3.59 14.08
CA ARG A 230 -10.49 2.94 14.21
C ARG A 230 -10.43 1.66 13.41
N PHE A 231 -9.31 1.42 12.76
CA PHE A 231 -9.05 0.17 12.07
C PHE A 231 -8.27 -0.76 12.99
N LEU A 232 -8.87 -1.90 13.30
CA LEU A 232 -8.32 -2.90 14.19
C LEU A 232 -7.90 -4.12 13.37
N ILE A 233 -6.70 -4.62 13.61
CA ILE A 233 -6.24 -5.91 13.10
C ILE A 233 -6.11 -6.85 14.29
N GLN A 234 -6.89 -7.91 14.28
CA GLN A 234 -6.82 -8.97 15.28
C GLN A 234 -6.12 -10.19 14.70
N LYS A 235 -5.05 -10.61 15.33
CA LYS A 235 -4.30 -11.81 15.03
C LYS A 235 -4.24 -12.69 16.27
N LYS A 236 -4.91 -13.83 16.25
CA LYS A 236 -5.09 -14.70 17.45
C LYS A 236 -5.69 -13.88 18.61
N GLU A 237 -5.01 -13.81 19.73
CA GLU A 237 -5.44 -13.06 20.93
C GLU A 237 -4.96 -11.60 20.95
N THR A 238 -4.16 -11.19 19.96
CA THR A 238 -3.60 -9.84 19.91
C THR A 238 -4.41 -8.95 18.99
N ILE A 239 -4.95 -7.86 19.54
CA ILE A 239 -5.61 -6.79 18.78
C ILE A 239 -4.62 -5.64 18.65
N ARG A 240 -4.40 -5.16 17.44
CA ARG A 240 -3.61 -3.96 17.15
C ARG A 240 -4.45 -2.92 16.45
N GLU A 241 -4.39 -1.70 16.95
CA GLU A 241 -4.93 -0.54 16.27
C GLU A 241 -3.90 -0.08 15.24
N VAL A 242 -4.36 0.15 14.01
CA VAL A 242 -3.55 0.77 12.97
C VAL A 242 -3.86 2.26 12.98
N PRO A 243 -2.91 3.12 13.32
CA PRO A 243 -3.08 4.56 13.23
C PRO A 243 -3.25 4.96 11.76
N LEU A 244 -4.24 5.79 11.49
CA LEU A 244 -4.60 6.29 10.16
C LEU A 244 -4.08 7.70 9.95
#